data_ae660ee626d93a09f7a8ea2cb137a487
#
_entry.id   ae660ee626d93a09f7a8ea2cb137a487
#
_cell.length_a   1.000
_cell.length_b   1.000
_cell.length_c   1.000
_cell.angle_alpha   90.00
_cell.angle_beta   90.00
_cell.angle_gamma   90.00
#
_symmetry.space_group_name_H-M   'P 1'
#
loop_
_entity.id
_entity.type
_entity.pdbx_description
1 polymer ?
#
loop_
_entity_poly.entity_id
_entity_poly.type
_entity_poly.pdbx_seq_one_letter_code
_entity_poly.pdbx_strand_id
1 'polypeptide(L)'
;MPPFQGACAHDHDCESHDCSSSWSLYKHIDTQKVRCLNEAVEGSCRMVFKPWHQRLEASSSTQLDSQEDDPELLLHVPFNGAVKLTGITVIGGGDSTSPAKLKVYTNRDDLDFSAVADVPAVQEWALLENFDGQIEYPTHAAKFNGVHSIDLYFPSNFGADHSTITFIGFRGEFSERRREAVEAVYETRAMAADHKVPDDMQGAGWNVGM
;
A
#
# COMPACT_ATOMS: atom_id res chain seq x y z
N MET A 1 11.91 -19.71 -20.11
CA MET A 1 10.98 -18.55 -19.97
C MET A 1 11.63 -17.38 -20.65
N PRO A 2 10.99 -16.68 -21.58
CA PRO A 2 11.58 -15.49 -22.17
C PRO A 2 11.64 -14.38 -21.11
N PRO A 3 12.67 -13.51 -21.16
CA PRO A 3 12.78 -12.37 -20.25
C PRO A 3 11.59 -11.43 -20.45
N PHE A 4 10.96 -11.01 -19.35
CA PHE A 4 9.88 -10.03 -19.36
C PHE A 4 10.48 -8.68 -19.80
N GLN A 5 10.43 -8.41 -21.08
CA GLN A 5 10.67 -7.08 -21.61
C GLN A 5 9.42 -6.26 -21.30
N GLY A 6 9.47 -5.42 -20.28
CA GLY A 6 8.58 -4.30 -20.11
C GLY A 6 8.84 -3.30 -21.22
N ALA A 7 8.65 -3.70 -22.47
CA ALA A 7 8.80 -2.85 -23.62
C ALA A 7 7.68 -1.81 -23.59
N CYS A 8 8.07 -0.52 -23.54
CA CYS A 8 7.20 0.54 -23.99
C CYS A 8 6.73 0.19 -25.39
N ALA A 9 5.42 0.31 -25.66
CA ALA A 9 4.86 0.06 -26.98
C ALA A 9 5.27 1.13 -28.03
N HIS A 10 6.31 1.91 -27.74
CA HIS A 10 6.81 3.02 -28.53
C HIS A 10 8.29 2.80 -28.86
N ASP A 11 8.60 3.01 -30.14
CA ASP A 11 9.96 2.87 -30.71
C ASP A 11 10.81 4.11 -30.38
N HIS A 12 11.10 4.32 -29.08
CA HIS A 12 11.99 5.39 -28.62
C HIS A 12 12.90 4.91 -27.47
N ASP A 13 14.02 5.62 -27.31
CA ASP A 13 15.01 5.39 -26.28
C ASP A 13 14.42 5.72 -24.89
N CYS A 14 14.07 4.68 -24.13
CA CYS A 14 13.44 4.81 -22.81
C CYS A 14 14.38 5.38 -21.74
N GLU A 15 15.67 5.56 -22.03
CA GLU A 15 16.61 6.19 -21.10
C GLU A 15 16.42 7.70 -21.01
N SER A 16 15.86 8.34 -22.06
CA SER A 16 15.65 9.79 -22.11
C SER A 16 14.25 10.27 -21.71
N HIS A 17 13.26 9.36 -21.59
CA HIS A 17 11.88 9.68 -21.23
C HIS A 17 11.37 8.79 -20.10
N ASP A 18 10.71 9.40 -19.09
CA ASP A 18 10.05 8.70 -17.99
C ASP A 18 8.80 7.95 -18.50
N CYS A 19 9.04 6.82 -19.20
CA CYS A 19 7.99 5.92 -19.68
C CYS A 19 7.27 5.19 -18.53
N SER A 20 7.79 5.29 -17.31
CA SER A 20 7.18 4.72 -16.11
C SER A 20 5.93 5.49 -15.64
N SER A 21 5.69 6.68 -16.19
CA SER A 21 4.61 7.56 -15.73
C SER A 21 3.19 6.98 -15.87
N SER A 22 3.01 5.98 -16.73
CA SER A 22 1.70 5.34 -16.94
C SER A 22 1.41 4.17 -16.01
N TRP A 23 2.45 3.55 -15.43
CA TRP A 23 2.30 2.35 -14.59
C TRP A 23 2.94 2.50 -13.21
N SER A 24 3.86 3.45 -13.01
CA SER A 24 4.52 3.69 -11.75
C SER A 24 3.62 4.53 -10.82
N LEU A 25 3.44 4.03 -9.61
CA LEU A 25 2.66 4.73 -8.57
C LEU A 25 3.50 5.75 -7.78
N TYR A 26 4.76 5.99 -8.13
CA TYR A 26 5.66 6.91 -7.42
C TYR A 26 5.02 8.29 -7.18
N LYS A 27 4.41 8.90 -8.20
CA LYS A 27 3.78 10.23 -8.12
C LYS A 27 2.55 10.27 -7.19
N HIS A 28 2.03 9.11 -6.83
CA HIS A 28 0.85 8.97 -5.99
C HIS A 28 1.17 8.57 -4.54
N ILE A 29 2.45 8.42 -4.20
CA ILE A 29 2.91 8.23 -2.82
C ILE A 29 2.92 9.57 -2.10
N ASP A 30 2.30 9.65 -0.92
CA ASP A 30 2.46 10.79 -0.01
C ASP A 30 3.78 10.64 0.76
N THR A 31 4.88 10.99 0.12
CA THR A 31 6.24 10.81 0.66
C THR A 31 6.48 11.54 1.97
N GLN A 32 5.72 12.61 2.26
CA GLN A 32 5.85 13.33 3.53
C GLN A 32 5.30 12.55 4.72
N LYS A 33 4.33 11.67 4.47
CA LYS A 33 3.71 10.82 5.49
C LYS A 33 4.29 9.39 5.54
N VAL A 34 5.24 9.07 4.68
CA VAL A 34 5.99 7.82 4.79
C VAL A 34 6.75 7.81 6.11
N ARG A 35 6.64 6.72 6.84
CA ARG A 35 7.33 6.47 8.10
C ARG A 35 7.90 5.06 8.12
N CYS A 36 8.96 4.87 8.87
CA CYS A 36 9.58 3.58 9.07
C CYS A 36 9.87 3.37 10.56
N LEU A 37 9.69 2.17 11.03
CA LEU A 37 10.17 1.74 12.33
C LEU A 37 11.49 1.01 12.13
N ASN A 38 12.44 1.27 13.03
CA ASN A 38 13.79 0.71 13.07
C ASN A 38 14.74 1.22 11.96
N GLU A 39 14.47 2.41 11.38
CA GLU A 39 15.45 3.05 10.49
C GLU A 39 16.64 3.61 11.29
N ALA A 40 17.86 3.45 10.77
CA ALA A 40 19.08 3.94 11.40
C ALA A 40 19.16 5.47 11.39
N VAL A 41 18.68 6.11 10.34
CA VAL A 41 18.64 7.56 10.18
C VAL A 41 17.19 7.97 9.97
N GLU A 42 16.65 8.79 10.86
CA GLU A 42 15.26 9.26 10.81
C GLU A 42 14.92 9.93 9.47
N GLY A 43 13.87 9.44 8.82
CA GLY A 43 13.38 9.94 7.53
C GLY A 43 14.12 9.41 6.31
N SER A 44 15.12 8.53 6.46
CA SER A 44 15.83 7.89 5.34
C SER A 44 14.88 7.03 4.49
N CYS A 45 13.83 6.48 5.09
CA CYS A 45 12.81 5.68 4.40
C CYS A 45 12.12 6.40 3.23
N ARG A 46 12.10 7.73 3.22
CA ARG A 46 11.52 8.52 2.13
C ARG A 46 12.37 8.52 0.88
N MET A 47 13.67 8.33 1.04
CA MET A 47 14.66 8.43 -0.05
C MET A 47 14.66 7.21 -0.98
N VAL A 48 14.11 6.08 -0.53
CA VAL A 48 14.01 4.86 -1.36
C VAL A 48 12.87 4.93 -2.38
N PHE A 49 11.93 5.88 -2.20
CA PHE A 49 10.87 6.16 -3.16
C PHE A 49 11.31 7.25 -4.12
N LYS A 50 11.70 6.86 -5.31
CA LYS A 50 12.21 7.75 -6.38
C LYS A 50 11.69 7.30 -7.75
N PRO A 51 11.79 8.14 -8.79
CA PRO A 51 11.38 7.76 -10.14
C PRO A 51 12.12 6.52 -10.63
N TRP A 52 11.48 5.73 -11.50
CA TRP A 52 12.02 4.46 -11.99
C TRP A 52 13.41 4.61 -12.66
N HIS A 53 13.63 5.68 -13.42
CA HIS A 53 14.90 5.91 -14.09
C HIS A 53 16.06 6.18 -13.12
N GLN A 54 15.77 6.62 -11.88
CA GLN A 54 16.76 6.84 -10.82
C GLN A 54 16.93 5.63 -9.88
N ARG A 55 16.28 4.50 -10.16
CA ARG A 55 16.27 3.34 -9.25
C ARG A 55 17.66 2.79 -8.91
N LEU A 56 18.64 2.97 -9.81
CA LEU A 56 20.02 2.51 -9.63
C LEU A 56 20.93 3.59 -9.03
N GLU A 57 20.43 4.81 -8.84
CA GLU A 57 21.17 5.86 -8.16
C GLU A 57 21.16 5.58 -6.66
N ALA A 58 22.21 4.91 -6.20
CA ALA A 58 22.42 4.60 -4.79
C ALA A 58 23.58 5.40 -4.23
N SER A 59 23.38 5.99 -3.06
CA SER A 59 24.43 6.58 -2.23
C SER A 59 24.08 6.37 -0.77
N SER A 60 25.05 6.43 0.12
CA SER A 60 24.81 6.30 1.56
C SER A 60 23.79 7.31 2.12
N SER A 61 23.55 8.41 1.42
CA SER A 61 22.55 9.42 1.79
C SER A 61 21.15 9.15 1.19
N THR A 62 21.02 8.18 0.28
CA THR A 62 19.76 7.88 -0.44
C THR A 62 19.30 6.43 -0.24
N GLN A 63 19.82 5.75 0.74
CA GLN A 63 19.44 4.40 1.13
C GLN A 63 18.73 4.40 2.50
N LEU A 64 17.99 3.36 2.76
CA LEU A 64 17.38 3.04 4.04
C LEU A 64 18.15 1.89 4.65
N ASP A 65 18.75 2.13 5.81
CA ASP A 65 19.40 1.11 6.62
C ASP A 65 18.57 0.89 7.89
N SER A 66 18.50 -0.37 8.35
CA SER A 66 17.99 -0.67 9.68
C SER A 66 19.05 -0.37 10.74
N GLN A 67 18.64 -0.36 12.02
CA GLN A 67 19.59 -0.26 13.14
C GLN A 67 20.62 -1.40 13.09
N GLU A 68 21.82 -1.16 13.63
CA GLU A 68 22.83 -2.19 13.79
C GLU A 68 22.31 -3.33 14.68
N ASP A 69 22.67 -4.56 14.36
CA ASP A 69 22.25 -5.79 15.03
C ASP A 69 20.74 -6.11 14.96
N ASP A 70 19.97 -5.36 14.16
CA ASP A 70 18.54 -5.60 13.96
C ASP A 70 18.14 -5.40 12.50
N PRO A 71 17.97 -6.50 11.71
CA PRO A 71 17.66 -6.41 10.28
C PRO A 71 16.19 -6.10 9.98
N GLU A 72 15.33 -6.01 10.99
CA GLU A 72 13.90 -5.80 10.77
C GLU A 72 13.59 -4.36 10.36
N LEU A 73 12.68 -4.19 9.40
CA LEU A 73 12.17 -2.89 8.98
C LEU A 73 10.65 -2.97 8.77
N LEU A 74 9.92 -1.98 9.26
CA LEU A 74 8.48 -1.85 9.02
C LEU A 74 8.18 -0.46 8.48
N LEU A 75 7.83 -0.40 7.18
CA LEU A 75 7.51 0.84 6.47
C LEU A 75 6.00 0.99 6.30
N HIS A 76 5.48 2.17 6.62
CA HIS A 76 4.13 2.60 6.28
C HIS A 76 4.16 3.59 5.13
N VAL A 77 3.45 3.29 4.04
CA VAL A 77 3.46 4.07 2.80
C VAL A 77 2.02 4.44 2.41
N PRO A 78 1.59 5.68 2.68
CA PRO A 78 0.28 6.17 2.26
C PRO A 78 0.30 6.65 0.80
N PHE A 79 -0.86 6.53 0.14
CA PHE A 79 -1.10 7.04 -1.19
C PHE A 79 -2.06 8.25 -1.15
N ASN A 80 -1.94 9.15 -2.15
CA ASN A 80 -2.80 10.32 -2.29
C ASN A 80 -4.25 9.99 -2.71
N GLY A 81 -4.55 8.73 -2.98
CA GLY A 81 -5.87 8.22 -3.34
C GLY A 81 -5.89 6.71 -3.36
N ALA A 82 -6.92 6.12 -3.94
CA ALA A 82 -7.02 4.67 -4.05
C ALA A 82 -6.15 4.15 -5.20
N VAL A 83 -5.34 3.11 -4.93
CA VAL A 83 -4.53 2.44 -5.94
C VAL A 83 -4.94 0.97 -6.09
N LYS A 84 -4.75 0.45 -7.29
CA LYS A 84 -4.78 -0.98 -7.58
C LYS A 84 -3.34 -1.41 -7.86
N LEU A 85 -2.72 -2.06 -6.89
CA LEU A 85 -1.33 -2.48 -6.98
C LEU A 85 -1.23 -3.79 -7.78
N THR A 86 -0.31 -3.85 -8.73
CA THR A 86 -0.07 -5.03 -9.58
C THR A 86 1.30 -5.65 -9.37
N GLY A 87 2.27 -4.87 -8.86
CA GLY A 87 3.62 -5.37 -8.61
C GLY A 87 4.41 -4.48 -7.66
N ILE A 88 5.39 -5.09 -7.01
CA ILE A 88 6.34 -4.44 -6.10
C ILE A 88 7.74 -4.80 -6.56
N THR A 89 8.62 -3.80 -6.64
CA THR A 89 10.05 -3.99 -6.89
C THR A 89 10.81 -3.48 -5.68
N VAL A 90 11.76 -4.28 -5.18
CA VAL A 90 12.66 -3.91 -4.10
C VAL A 90 14.08 -4.10 -4.60
N ILE A 91 14.92 -3.07 -4.43
CA ILE A 91 16.37 -3.15 -4.66
C ILE A 91 17.03 -3.02 -3.29
N GLY A 92 17.80 -4.03 -2.93
CA GLY A 92 18.52 -4.08 -1.67
C GLY A 92 19.97 -3.62 -1.78
N GLY A 93 20.66 -3.66 -0.66
CA GLY A 93 22.09 -3.46 -0.61
C GLY A 93 22.90 -4.68 -1.03
N GLY A 94 24.20 -4.53 -1.16
CA GLY A 94 25.18 -5.61 -1.34
C GLY A 94 25.52 -6.32 -0.01
N ASP A 95 26.50 -7.22 -0.08
CA ASP A 95 27.10 -7.86 1.11
C ASP A 95 26.10 -8.51 2.07
N SER A 96 25.09 -9.19 1.52
CA SER A 96 24.01 -9.86 2.26
C SER A 96 23.09 -8.94 3.07
N THR A 97 23.18 -7.63 2.92
CA THR A 97 22.29 -6.66 3.58
C THR A 97 20.93 -6.55 2.91
N SER A 98 20.77 -7.13 1.70
CA SER A 98 19.49 -7.16 0.99
C SER A 98 18.41 -7.87 1.82
N PRO A 99 17.15 -7.38 1.87
CA PRO A 99 16.07 -8.08 2.55
C PRO A 99 15.78 -9.43 1.90
N ALA A 100 15.58 -10.47 2.72
CA ALA A 100 15.32 -11.84 2.26
C ALA A 100 13.83 -12.18 2.22
N LYS A 101 12.99 -11.47 2.95
CA LYS A 101 11.56 -11.71 3.04
C LYS A 101 10.78 -10.39 3.08
N LEU A 102 9.60 -10.39 2.44
CA LEU A 102 8.66 -9.27 2.49
C LEU A 102 7.28 -9.80 2.87
N LYS A 103 6.67 -9.19 3.89
CA LYS A 103 5.26 -9.34 4.22
C LYS A 103 4.55 -8.01 4.00
N VAL A 104 3.35 -8.07 3.43
CA VAL A 104 2.61 -6.87 3.07
C VAL A 104 1.23 -6.86 3.70
N TYR A 105 0.85 -5.68 4.21
CA TYR A 105 -0.46 -5.38 4.75
C TYR A 105 -1.04 -4.17 4.01
N THR A 106 -2.35 -4.03 3.98
CA THR A 106 -3.03 -2.95 3.26
C THR A 106 -4.05 -2.26 4.14
N ASN A 107 -4.14 -0.92 4.01
CA ASN A 107 -5.14 -0.09 4.70
C ASN A 107 -5.10 -0.24 6.23
N ARG A 108 -3.91 -0.32 6.82
CA ARG A 108 -3.66 -0.38 8.27
C ARG A 108 -2.86 0.83 8.69
N ASP A 109 -3.20 1.41 9.84
CA ASP A 109 -2.47 2.54 10.43
C ASP A 109 -1.91 2.21 11.83
N ASP A 110 -2.21 1.00 12.30
CA ASP A 110 -2.02 0.52 13.66
C ASP A 110 -0.93 -0.56 13.79
N LEU A 111 -0.12 -0.76 12.74
CA LEU A 111 0.90 -1.81 12.74
C LEU A 111 2.19 -1.35 13.43
N ASP A 112 2.67 -2.21 14.31
CA ASP A 112 3.98 -2.21 14.93
C ASP A 112 4.60 -3.61 14.87
N PHE A 113 5.81 -3.80 15.39
CA PHE A 113 6.47 -5.11 15.38
C PHE A 113 5.71 -6.18 16.17
N SER A 114 4.93 -5.80 17.20
CA SER A 114 4.11 -6.76 17.96
C SER A 114 2.87 -7.15 17.15
N ALA A 115 2.22 -6.19 16.49
CA ALA A 115 1.02 -6.44 15.69
C ALA A 115 1.30 -7.29 14.45
N VAL A 116 2.44 -7.09 13.76
CA VAL A 116 2.80 -7.89 12.56
C VAL A 116 3.12 -9.36 12.88
N ALA A 117 3.35 -9.70 14.16
CA ALA A 117 3.51 -11.09 14.58
C ALA A 117 2.17 -11.83 14.65
N ASP A 118 1.10 -11.13 15.05
CA ASP A 118 -0.22 -11.71 15.29
C ASP A 118 -1.15 -11.60 14.09
N VAL A 119 -0.98 -10.57 13.26
CA VAL A 119 -1.84 -10.30 12.11
C VAL A 119 -1.33 -11.03 10.86
N PRO A 120 -2.17 -11.82 10.17
CA PRO A 120 -1.78 -12.45 8.92
C PRO A 120 -1.52 -11.40 7.82
N ALA A 121 -0.40 -11.52 7.12
CA ALA A 121 -0.11 -10.69 5.96
C ALA A 121 -1.13 -10.93 4.83
N VAL A 122 -1.43 -9.88 4.07
CA VAL A 122 -2.25 -9.98 2.85
C VAL A 122 -1.55 -10.85 1.81
N GLN A 123 -0.24 -10.69 1.70
CA GLN A 123 0.62 -11.50 0.85
C GLN A 123 2.06 -11.42 1.37
N GLU A 124 2.84 -12.49 1.13
CA GLU A 124 4.26 -12.54 1.47
C GLU A 124 5.08 -13.16 0.34
N TRP A 125 6.36 -12.78 0.27
CA TRP A 125 7.32 -13.29 -0.70
C TRP A 125 8.65 -13.58 -0.03
N ALA A 126 9.31 -14.65 -0.49
CA ALA A 126 10.75 -14.78 -0.36
C ALA A 126 11.38 -13.89 -1.44
N LEU A 127 12.20 -12.94 -1.01
CA LEU A 127 12.89 -12.05 -1.92
C LEU A 127 14.17 -12.71 -2.44
N LEU A 128 14.61 -12.25 -3.59
CA LEU A 128 15.92 -12.55 -4.16
C LEU A 128 16.76 -11.29 -4.09
N GLU A 129 18.07 -11.44 -4.02
CA GLU A 129 18.97 -10.31 -4.18
C GLU A 129 18.75 -9.67 -5.56
N ASN A 130 18.41 -8.40 -5.55
CA ASN A 130 18.04 -7.65 -6.74
C ASN A 130 18.79 -6.31 -6.71
N PHE A 131 19.77 -6.16 -7.57
CA PHE A 131 20.64 -4.98 -7.62
C PHE A 131 20.35 -4.05 -8.81
N ASP A 132 19.57 -4.53 -9.78
CA ASP A 132 19.28 -3.82 -11.05
C ASP A 132 17.78 -3.48 -11.21
N GLY A 133 16.94 -3.96 -10.32
CA GLY A 133 15.50 -3.71 -10.34
C GLY A 133 14.75 -4.52 -11.40
N GLN A 134 15.32 -5.61 -11.91
CA GLN A 134 14.65 -6.46 -12.90
C GLN A 134 13.63 -7.42 -12.27
N ILE A 135 13.73 -7.67 -10.96
CA ILE A 135 12.81 -8.56 -10.26
C ILE A 135 11.62 -7.77 -9.77
N GLU A 136 10.45 -8.10 -10.30
CA GLU A 136 9.16 -7.59 -9.85
C GLU A 136 8.35 -8.71 -9.19
N TYR A 137 7.79 -8.44 -8.02
CA TYR A 137 6.94 -9.35 -7.27
C TYR A 137 5.48 -9.06 -7.57
N PRO A 138 4.77 -9.95 -8.29
CA PRO A 138 3.37 -9.72 -8.66
C PRO A 138 2.46 -9.82 -7.44
N THR A 139 1.47 -8.94 -7.37
CA THR A 139 0.45 -8.92 -6.33
C THR A 139 -0.83 -9.61 -6.76
N HIS A 140 -1.60 -10.14 -5.81
CA HIS A 140 -2.93 -10.69 -6.08
C HIS A 140 -3.94 -9.55 -6.28
N ALA A 141 -4.36 -9.30 -7.52
CA ALA A 141 -5.20 -8.17 -7.91
C ALA A 141 -6.48 -8.02 -7.06
N ALA A 142 -7.09 -9.13 -6.62
CA ALA A 142 -8.29 -9.11 -5.77
C ALA A 142 -8.03 -8.56 -4.35
N LYS A 143 -6.82 -8.73 -3.82
CA LYS A 143 -6.44 -8.30 -2.47
C LYS A 143 -5.84 -6.89 -2.45
N PHE A 144 -5.33 -6.41 -3.58
CA PHE A 144 -4.62 -5.14 -3.73
C PHE A 144 -5.41 -4.12 -4.56
N ASN A 145 -6.73 -4.16 -4.49
CA ASN A 145 -7.63 -3.18 -5.12
C ASN A 145 -8.19 -2.22 -4.06
N GLY A 146 -8.20 -0.92 -4.36
CA GLY A 146 -8.67 0.11 -3.44
C GLY A 146 -7.74 0.31 -2.24
N VAL A 147 -6.43 0.21 -2.46
CA VAL A 147 -5.41 0.41 -1.42
C VAL A 147 -5.15 1.90 -1.24
N HIS A 148 -5.26 2.40 -0.01
CA HIS A 148 -4.96 3.80 0.37
C HIS A 148 -3.63 3.90 1.12
N SER A 149 -3.23 2.84 1.81
CA SER A 149 -1.92 2.70 2.44
C SER A 149 -1.43 1.27 2.33
N ILE A 150 -0.12 1.10 2.30
CA ILE A 150 0.53 -0.20 2.30
C ILE A 150 1.61 -0.22 3.38
N ASP A 151 1.68 -1.32 4.12
CA ASP A 151 2.72 -1.56 5.09
C ASP A 151 3.60 -2.70 4.61
N LEU A 152 4.90 -2.44 4.58
CA LEU A 152 5.94 -3.36 4.12
C LEU A 152 6.78 -3.78 5.31
N TYR A 153 6.68 -5.04 5.69
CA TYR A 153 7.48 -5.61 6.76
C TYR A 153 8.57 -6.53 6.20
N PHE A 154 9.80 -6.21 6.52
CA PHE A 154 10.99 -6.97 6.16
C PHE A 154 11.54 -7.62 7.44
N PRO A 155 11.24 -8.90 7.72
CA PRO A 155 11.64 -9.55 8.98
C PRO A 155 13.08 -10.04 9.00
N SER A 156 13.77 -10.09 7.88
CA SER A 156 15.12 -10.66 7.77
C SER A 156 15.83 -10.24 6.49
N ASN A 157 17.12 -10.34 6.49
CA ASN A 157 18.01 -10.18 5.34
C ASN A 157 18.74 -11.49 4.99
N PHE A 158 19.72 -11.44 4.11
CA PHE A 158 20.53 -12.58 3.68
C PHE A 158 21.68 -12.95 4.62
N GLY A 159 21.75 -12.38 5.83
CA GLY A 159 22.68 -12.79 6.90
C GLY A 159 23.67 -11.71 7.35
N ALA A 160 23.42 -10.44 7.01
CA ALA A 160 24.16 -9.30 7.55
C ALA A 160 23.55 -8.81 8.88
N ASP A 161 24.28 -7.96 9.60
CA ASP A 161 23.85 -7.42 10.90
C ASP A 161 22.71 -6.41 10.75
N HIS A 162 22.58 -5.76 9.58
CA HIS A 162 21.52 -4.81 9.26
C HIS A 162 20.98 -5.03 7.86
N SER A 163 19.79 -4.48 7.58
CA SER A 163 19.19 -4.52 6.25
C SER A 163 19.38 -3.18 5.54
N THR A 164 19.67 -3.22 4.24
CA THR A 164 19.78 -2.05 3.38
C THR A 164 18.80 -2.14 2.21
N ILE A 165 18.03 -1.07 1.98
CA ILE A 165 17.15 -0.90 0.84
C ILE A 165 17.52 0.39 0.12
N THR A 166 17.71 0.32 -1.20
CA THR A 166 18.09 1.47 -2.04
C THR A 166 16.94 1.99 -2.89
N PHE A 167 15.96 1.13 -3.19
CA PHE A 167 14.80 1.48 -3.98
C PHE A 167 13.59 0.59 -3.66
N ILE A 168 12.42 1.22 -3.57
CA ILE A 168 11.13 0.53 -3.56
C ILE A 168 10.24 1.15 -4.65
N GLY A 169 9.74 0.32 -5.56
CA GLY A 169 8.84 0.71 -6.63
C GLY A 169 7.50 -0.01 -6.58
N PHE A 170 6.43 0.71 -6.89
CA PHE A 170 5.09 0.16 -7.00
C PHE A 170 4.59 0.31 -8.42
N ARG A 171 4.08 -0.78 -8.97
CA ARG A 171 3.37 -0.81 -10.26
C ARG A 171 1.88 -0.94 -10.03
N GLY A 172 1.08 -0.19 -10.78
CA GLY A 172 -0.37 -0.29 -10.65
C GLY A 172 -1.12 0.82 -11.37
N GLU A 173 -2.38 0.96 -10.99
CA GLU A 173 -3.31 1.96 -11.51
C GLU A 173 -3.77 2.85 -10.36
N PHE A 174 -3.82 4.16 -10.59
CA PHE A 174 -4.30 5.14 -9.61
C PHE A 174 -5.76 5.52 -9.92
N SER A 175 -6.54 5.67 -8.86
CA SER A 175 -7.91 6.20 -8.93
C SER A 175 -8.05 7.37 -7.96
N GLU A 176 -8.57 8.48 -8.42
CA GLU A 176 -8.81 9.68 -7.59
C GLU A 176 -9.90 9.48 -6.52
N ARG A 177 -10.45 8.28 -6.38
CA ARG A 177 -11.43 7.97 -5.34
C ARG A 177 -10.80 8.16 -3.96
N ARG A 178 -11.06 9.32 -3.37
CA ARG A 178 -10.75 9.57 -1.96
C ARG A 178 -11.71 8.77 -1.10
N ARG A 179 -11.24 8.31 0.05
CA ARG A 179 -12.07 7.73 1.11
C ARG A 179 -12.76 8.88 1.82
N GLU A 180 -13.73 9.54 1.14
CA GLU A 180 -14.62 10.49 1.80
C GLU A 180 -15.65 9.67 2.57
N ALA A 181 -15.76 9.97 3.87
CA ALA A 181 -16.91 9.53 4.64
C ALA A 181 -18.15 10.07 3.94
N VAL A 182 -18.99 9.18 3.42
CA VAL A 182 -20.30 9.59 2.91
C VAL A 182 -21.09 10.01 4.13
N GLU A 183 -21.20 11.33 4.38
CA GLU A 183 -22.24 11.87 5.27
C GLU A 183 -23.58 11.61 4.58
N ALA A 184 -24.13 10.42 4.79
CA ALA A 184 -25.50 10.13 4.42
C ALA A 184 -26.40 10.89 5.42
N VAL A 185 -26.81 12.07 5.05
CA VAL A 185 -27.92 12.74 5.73
C VAL A 185 -29.18 11.95 5.38
N TYR A 186 -29.55 11.04 6.26
CA TYR A 186 -30.87 10.41 6.21
C TYR A 186 -31.90 11.50 6.61
N GLU A 187 -32.43 12.21 5.62
CA GLU A 187 -33.68 12.94 5.80
C GLU A 187 -34.80 11.91 6.00
N THR A 188 -35.05 11.55 7.26
CA THR A 188 -36.27 10.86 7.65
C THR A 188 -37.43 11.85 7.57
N ARG A 189 -37.88 12.18 6.36
CA ARG A 189 -39.22 12.70 6.17
C ARG A 189 -40.17 11.53 6.43
N ALA A 190 -40.81 11.56 7.61
CA ALA A 190 -41.95 10.70 7.88
C ALA A 190 -43.03 10.99 6.80
N MET A 191 -43.18 10.13 5.82
CA MET A 191 -44.30 10.18 4.88
C MET A 191 -45.54 9.84 5.67
N ALA A 192 -46.46 10.78 5.82
CA ALA A 192 -47.76 10.64 6.47
C ALA A 192 -48.66 9.60 5.78
N ALA A 193 -48.23 9.01 4.66
CA ALA A 193 -48.95 7.96 3.93
C ALA A 193 -48.68 6.54 4.43
N ASP A 194 -47.72 6.33 5.36
CA ASP A 194 -47.31 4.98 5.78
C ASP A 194 -48.04 4.47 7.02
N HIS A 195 -48.90 5.31 7.60
CA HIS A 195 -49.83 4.88 8.69
C HIS A 195 -51.27 4.86 8.16
N LYS A 196 -51.60 3.85 7.33
CA LYS A 196 -52.99 3.46 7.14
C LYS A 196 -53.42 2.70 8.40
N VAL A 197 -54.09 3.42 9.29
CA VAL A 197 -54.85 2.78 10.37
C VAL A 197 -56.01 2.04 9.70
N PRO A 198 -56.18 0.73 9.93
CA PRO A 198 -57.37 0.00 9.42
C PRO A 198 -58.62 0.64 9.98
N ASP A 199 -59.60 0.90 9.08
CA ASP A 199 -60.90 1.54 9.38
C ASP A 199 -61.83 0.71 10.27
N ASP A 200 -61.38 -0.44 10.79
CA ASP A 200 -62.22 -1.39 11.55
C ASP A 200 -62.35 -1.08 13.04
N MET A 201 -61.84 0.05 13.54
CA MET A 201 -61.99 0.42 14.97
C MET A 201 -62.93 1.60 15.26
N GLN A 202 -63.77 2.00 14.29
CA GLN A 202 -64.82 3.00 14.51
C GLN A 202 -66.20 2.33 14.62
N GLY A 203 -66.42 1.45 15.60
CA GLY A 203 -67.72 0.80 15.68
C GLY A 203 -68.01 0.01 16.95
N ALA A 204 -67.61 0.50 18.10
CA ALA A 204 -68.11 -0.07 19.37
C ALA A 204 -68.69 1.05 20.26
N GLY A 205 -69.87 1.50 19.90
CA GLY A 205 -70.71 2.30 20.80
C GLY A 205 -71.11 1.49 22.01
N TRP A 206 -70.59 1.87 23.17
CA TRP A 206 -71.09 1.33 24.43
C TRP A 206 -72.45 1.99 24.79
N ASN A 207 -73.53 1.24 24.56
CA ASN A 207 -74.86 1.58 25.10
C ASN A 207 -74.90 1.09 26.52
N VAL A 208 -74.75 2.01 27.49
CA VAL A 208 -75.15 1.73 28.89
C VAL A 208 -76.57 2.19 28.99
N GLY A 209 -77.50 1.20 28.97
CA GLY A 209 -78.88 1.39 29.29
C GLY A 209 -79.19 0.97 30.75
N MET A 210 -80.00 1.74 31.36
CA MET A 210 -80.54 1.66 32.70
C MET A 210 -80.89 0.27 33.20
#